data_24b3ac8d542bb05211e4eee5a1939692
#
_entry.id   24b3ac8d542bb05211e4eee5a1939692
#
_cell.length_a   1.000
_cell.length_b   1.000
_cell.length_c   1.000
_cell.angle_alpha   90.00
_cell.angle_beta   90.00
_cell.angle_gamma   90.00
#
_symmetry.space_group_name_H-M   'P 1'
#
loop_
_entity.id
_entity.type
_entity.pdbx_description
1 polymer ?
#
loop_
_entity_poly.entity_id
_entity_poly.type
_entity_poly.pdbx_seq_one_letter_code
_entity_poly.pdbx_strand_id
1 'polypeptide(L)'
;MERSRRFQRGASILPSLFTTGNLFLGFWSIVKALDARFAEAAILVGGAVVLDMLDGRIARLTNTQSEFGAQLDSLADAVSFGVAPALLAYCWALSTFPRAGWPAAFLFLACGVLRLARFNVQRHVVDARFFVGLAIPAGAAQIAAIVFAFPEPPTERWQAVLVLALVVVLAFLMVSTFRYRSFKGVDLRRRRSYITLVGIALFFLLVASHPEGSVLALASLYTVSGPLAWAASALRRRSHPGEPRAADEPQPAR
;
A
#
# COMPACT_ATOMS: atom_id res chain seq x y z
N MET A 1 -25.99 -26.59 -18.91
CA MET A 1 -24.55 -26.28 -18.86
C MET A 1 -24.15 -24.92 -19.45
N GLU A 2 -24.85 -24.36 -20.42
CA GLU A 2 -24.54 -23.03 -21.02
C GLU A 2 -24.85 -21.82 -20.13
N ARG A 3 -25.90 -21.88 -19.32
CA ARG A 3 -26.24 -20.79 -18.37
C ARG A 3 -25.15 -20.55 -17.31
N SER A 4 -24.49 -21.61 -16.85
CA SER A 4 -23.39 -21.54 -15.88
C SER A 4 -22.14 -20.86 -16.47
N ARG A 5 -21.81 -21.12 -17.74
CA ARG A 5 -20.67 -20.50 -18.44
C ARG A 5 -20.90 -19.02 -18.75
N ARG A 6 -22.13 -18.60 -19.03
CA ARG A 6 -22.48 -17.16 -19.23
C ARG A 6 -22.40 -16.38 -17.94
N PHE A 7 -22.84 -16.95 -16.81
CA PHE A 7 -22.76 -16.30 -15.50
C PHE A 7 -21.31 -16.15 -15.02
N GLN A 8 -20.46 -17.16 -15.29
CA GLN A 8 -19.02 -17.09 -14.96
C GLN A 8 -18.27 -16.07 -15.83
N ARG A 9 -18.62 -15.90 -17.10
CA ARG A 9 -18.06 -14.85 -17.98
C ARG A 9 -18.48 -13.44 -17.54
N GLY A 10 -19.71 -13.24 -17.10
CA GLY A 10 -20.16 -11.95 -16.55
C GLY A 10 -19.52 -11.60 -15.21
N ALA A 11 -19.31 -12.58 -14.34
CA ALA A 11 -18.72 -12.40 -13.03
C ALA A 11 -17.21 -12.05 -13.07
N SER A 12 -16.49 -12.47 -14.13
CA SER A 12 -15.07 -12.12 -14.32
C SER A 12 -14.84 -10.70 -14.85
N ILE A 13 -15.86 -10.05 -15.41
CA ILE A 13 -15.78 -8.66 -15.92
C ILE A 13 -15.75 -7.66 -14.75
N LEU A 14 -16.46 -7.93 -13.67
CA LEU A 14 -16.57 -7.03 -12.52
C LEU A 14 -15.21 -6.69 -11.88
N PRO A 15 -14.34 -7.66 -11.51
CA PRO A 15 -13.02 -7.33 -10.97
C PRO A 15 -12.16 -6.52 -11.95
N SER A 16 -12.16 -6.89 -13.25
CA SER A 16 -11.41 -6.16 -14.26
C SER A 16 -11.88 -4.71 -14.44
N LEU A 17 -13.15 -4.42 -14.18
CA LEU A 17 -13.68 -3.05 -14.21
C LEU A 17 -13.11 -2.20 -13.06
N PHE A 18 -13.02 -2.76 -11.85
CA PHE A 18 -12.40 -2.07 -10.70
C PHE A 18 -10.90 -1.84 -10.92
N THR A 19 -10.19 -2.83 -11.45
CA THR A 19 -8.76 -2.70 -11.80
C THR A 19 -8.56 -1.63 -12.88
N THR A 20 -9.44 -1.57 -13.89
CA THR A 20 -9.41 -0.52 -14.92
C THR A 20 -9.73 0.85 -14.30
N GLY A 21 -10.68 0.91 -13.36
CA GLY A 21 -10.98 2.12 -12.59
C GLY A 21 -9.80 2.59 -11.75
N ASN A 22 -9.08 1.66 -11.10
CA ASN A 22 -7.83 1.94 -10.39
C ASN A 22 -6.79 2.56 -11.34
N LEU A 23 -6.54 1.93 -12.48
CA LEU A 23 -5.64 2.42 -13.52
C LEU A 23 -6.04 3.82 -14.02
N PHE A 24 -7.35 4.06 -14.24
CA PHE A 24 -7.86 5.36 -14.65
C PHE A 24 -7.59 6.44 -13.60
N LEU A 25 -7.83 6.17 -12.32
CA LEU A 25 -7.55 7.13 -11.25
C LEU A 25 -6.04 7.42 -11.14
N GLY A 26 -5.20 6.39 -11.27
CA GLY A 26 -3.74 6.56 -11.31
C GLY A 26 -3.28 7.45 -12.46
N PHE A 27 -3.78 7.19 -13.67
CA PHE A 27 -3.49 8.00 -14.84
C PHE A 27 -3.99 9.45 -14.66
N TRP A 28 -5.22 9.65 -14.18
CA TRP A 28 -5.76 10.99 -13.94
C TRP A 28 -4.98 11.74 -12.86
N SER A 29 -4.50 11.04 -11.83
CA SER A 29 -3.60 11.64 -10.83
C SER A 29 -2.32 12.20 -11.47
N ILE A 30 -1.72 11.48 -12.43
CA ILE A 30 -0.55 11.96 -13.18
C ILE A 30 -0.89 13.27 -13.92
N VAL A 31 -2.01 13.32 -14.64
CA VAL A 31 -2.45 14.53 -15.35
C VAL A 31 -2.62 15.70 -14.38
N LYS A 32 -3.27 15.47 -13.23
CA LYS A 32 -3.45 16.51 -12.21
C LYS A 32 -2.14 16.98 -11.58
N ALA A 33 -1.19 16.07 -11.37
CA ALA A 33 0.15 16.43 -10.87
C ALA A 33 0.92 17.30 -11.87
N LEU A 34 0.79 17.04 -13.17
CA LEU A 34 1.39 17.84 -14.23
C LEU A 34 0.74 19.23 -14.34
N ASP A 35 -0.57 19.33 -14.06
CA ASP A 35 -1.31 20.60 -13.98
C ASP A 35 -1.06 21.37 -12.67
N ALA A 36 -0.13 20.91 -11.82
CA ALA A 36 0.14 21.45 -10.47
C ALA A 36 -1.08 21.43 -9.51
N ARG A 37 -2.10 20.59 -9.78
CA ARG A 37 -3.27 20.38 -8.91
C ARG A 37 -3.02 19.27 -7.92
N PHE A 38 -2.05 19.48 -7.03
CA PHE A 38 -1.49 18.44 -6.17
C PHE A 38 -2.50 17.82 -5.20
N ALA A 39 -3.40 18.62 -4.62
CA ALA A 39 -4.46 18.10 -3.74
C ALA A 39 -5.37 17.11 -4.47
N GLU A 40 -5.79 17.42 -5.70
CA GLU A 40 -6.63 16.52 -6.50
C GLU A 40 -5.87 15.27 -6.90
N ALA A 41 -4.60 15.41 -7.30
CA ALA A 41 -3.75 14.27 -7.62
C ALA A 41 -3.62 13.32 -6.42
N ALA A 42 -3.43 13.85 -5.22
CA ALA A 42 -3.36 13.07 -3.99
C ALA A 42 -4.68 12.33 -3.68
N ILE A 43 -5.82 13.02 -3.82
CA ILE A 43 -7.16 12.41 -3.64
C ILE A 43 -7.37 11.25 -4.63
N LEU A 44 -6.93 11.41 -5.88
CA LEU A 44 -7.06 10.37 -6.91
C LEU A 44 -6.19 9.14 -6.60
N VAL A 45 -4.97 9.31 -6.08
CA VAL A 45 -4.16 8.18 -5.58
C VAL A 45 -4.87 7.50 -4.41
N GLY A 46 -5.42 8.26 -3.46
CA GLY A 46 -6.20 7.71 -2.35
C GLY A 46 -7.42 6.91 -2.82
N GLY A 47 -8.15 7.43 -3.83
CA GLY A 47 -9.26 6.74 -4.48
C GLY A 47 -8.83 5.45 -5.17
N ALA A 48 -7.66 5.45 -5.83
CA ALA A 48 -7.07 4.26 -6.44
C ALA A 48 -6.79 3.17 -5.39
N VAL A 49 -6.24 3.54 -4.21
CA VAL A 49 -6.02 2.60 -3.09
C VAL A 49 -7.34 1.98 -2.61
N VAL A 50 -8.42 2.77 -2.53
CA VAL A 50 -9.73 2.24 -2.12
C VAL A 50 -10.28 1.27 -3.17
N LEU A 51 -10.18 1.59 -4.47
CA LEU A 51 -10.64 0.69 -5.54
C LEU A 51 -9.86 -0.62 -5.56
N ASP A 52 -8.53 -0.59 -5.39
CA ASP A 52 -7.67 -1.76 -5.28
C ASP A 52 -8.08 -2.67 -4.09
N MET A 53 -8.38 -2.06 -2.95
CA MET A 53 -8.86 -2.83 -1.79
C MET A 53 -10.22 -3.49 -2.05
N LEU A 54 -11.07 -2.88 -2.86
CA LEU A 54 -12.41 -3.40 -3.20
C LEU A 54 -12.33 -4.52 -4.23
N ASP A 55 -11.55 -4.37 -5.31
CA ASP A 55 -11.44 -5.39 -6.36
C ASP A 55 -10.84 -6.69 -5.83
N GLY A 56 -9.78 -6.62 -5.02
CA GLY A 56 -9.19 -7.77 -4.37
C GLY A 56 -10.15 -8.47 -3.38
N ARG A 57 -11.09 -7.76 -2.76
CA ARG A 57 -12.16 -8.36 -1.93
C ARG A 57 -13.24 -9.01 -2.78
N ILE A 58 -13.71 -8.32 -3.81
CA ILE A 58 -14.77 -8.79 -4.71
C ILE A 58 -14.31 -10.05 -5.45
N ALA A 59 -13.10 -10.06 -6.03
CA ALA A 59 -12.54 -11.22 -6.72
C ALA A 59 -12.47 -12.46 -5.82
N ARG A 60 -12.16 -12.29 -4.53
CA ARG A 60 -12.15 -13.39 -3.55
C ARG A 60 -13.54 -13.87 -3.18
N LEU A 61 -14.51 -12.97 -3.01
CA LEU A 61 -15.90 -13.31 -2.65
C LEU A 61 -16.64 -13.99 -3.79
N THR A 62 -16.32 -13.62 -5.05
CA THR A 62 -16.96 -14.17 -6.25
C THR A 62 -16.27 -15.40 -6.82
N ASN A 63 -15.11 -15.80 -6.27
CA ASN A 63 -14.27 -16.89 -6.80
C ASN A 63 -13.94 -16.72 -8.31
N THR A 64 -13.80 -15.47 -8.77
CA THR A 64 -13.52 -15.14 -10.18
C THR A 64 -12.07 -14.77 -10.44
N GLN A 65 -11.13 -15.29 -9.64
CA GLN A 65 -9.71 -15.05 -9.80
C GLN A 65 -9.22 -15.70 -11.09
N SER A 66 -8.65 -14.91 -12.00
CA SER A 66 -8.02 -15.37 -13.23
C SER A 66 -6.55 -14.92 -13.27
N GLU A 67 -5.70 -15.66 -13.97
CA GLU A 67 -4.30 -15.27 -14.19
C GLU A 67 -4.20 -13.93 -14.93
N PHE A 68 -5.06 -13.73 -15.93
CA PHE A 68 -5.14 -12.44 -16.63
C PHE A 68 -5.48 -11.30 -15.69
N GLY A 69 -6.48 -11.47 -14.81
CA GLY A 69 -6.86 -10.45 -13.83
C GLY A 69 -5.71 -10.13 -12.88
N ALA A 70 -4.96 -11.13 -12.45
CA ALA A 70 -3.80 -10.93 -11.56
C ALA A 70 -2.63 -10.18 -12.24
N GLN A 71 -2.42 -10.40 -13.55
CA GLN A 71 -1.42 -9.64 -14.31
C GLN A 71 -1.89 -8.22 -14.59
N LEU A 72 -3.16 -8.03 -14.95
CA LEU A 72 -3.75 -6.71 -15.17
C LEU A 72 -3.68 -5.86 -13.88
N ASP A 73 -4.01 -6.44 -12.73
CA ASP A 73 -3.91 -5.85 -11.40
C ASP A 73 -2.50 -5.35 -11.11
N SER A 74 -1.49 -6.21 -11.33
CA SER A 74 -0.08 -5.84 -11.13
C SER A 74 0.39 -4.70 -12.04
N LEU A 75 -0.10 -4.64 -13.29
CA LEU A 75 0.21 -3.55 -14.22
C LEU A 75 -0.49 -2.25 -13.80
N ALA A 76 -1.76 -2.34 -13.40
CA ALA A 76 -2.51 -1.20 -12.87
C ALA A 76 -1.84 -0.63 -11.60
N ASP A 77 -1.43 -1.52 -10.68
CA ASP A 77 -0.72 -1.16 -9.45
C ASP A 77 0.62 -0.46 -9.74
N ALA A 78 1.37 -0.92 -10.74
CA ALA A 78 2.62 -0.27 -11.13
C ALA A 78 2.39 1.17 -11.60
N VAL A 79 1.30 1.45 -12.31
CA VAL A 79 0.95 2.80 -12.74
C VAL A 79 0.39 3.63 -11.59
N SER A 80 -0.63 3.12 -10.89
CA SER A 80 -1.40 3.88 -9.89
C SER A 80 -0.63 4.08 -8.58
N PHE A 81 0.22 3.12 -8.19
CA PHE A 81 0.97 3.17 -6.93
C PHE A 81 2.49 3.26 -7.12
N GLY A 82 2.97 3.10 -8.35
CA GLY A 82 4.37 3.32 -8.70
C GLY A 82 4.57 4.67 -9.38
N VAL A 83 4.06 4.81 -10.61
CA VAL A 83 4.29 6.00 -11.46
C VAL A 83 3.60 7.23 -10.91
N ALA A 84 2.30 7.16 -10.59
CA ALA A 84 1.52 8.31 -10.19
C ALA A 84 2.08 8.99 -8.92
N PRO A 85 2.33 8.29 -7.79
CA PRO A 85 2.90 8.93 -6.60
C PRO A 85 4.36 9.37 -6.79
N ALA A 86 5.15 8.67 -7.62
CA ALA A 86 6.52 9.09 -7.94
C ALA A 86 6.53 10.44 -8.68
N LEU A 87 5.67 10.60 -9.68
CA LEU A 87 5.51 11.86 -10.41
C LEU A 87 4.87 12.94 -9.54
N LEU A 88 3.88 12.60 -8.72
CA LEU A 88 3.28 13.53 -7.76
C LEU A 88 4.34 14.11 -6.82
N ALA A 89 5.16 13.27 -6.20
CA ALA A 89 6.25 13.71 -5.33
C ALA A 89 7.29 14.54 -6.09
N TYR A 90 7.60 14.15 -7.34
CA TYR A 90 8.54 14.86 -8.18
C TYR A 90 8.04 16.27 -8.51
N CYS A 91 6.83 16.40 -9.04
CA CYS A 91 6.27 17.69 -9.43
C CYS A 91 6.03 18.60 -8.22
N TRP A 92 5.58 18.02 -7.09
CA TRP A 92 5.25 18.78 -5.88
C TRP A 92 6.48 19.29 -5.13
N ALA A 93 7.56 18.50 -4.98
CA ALA A 93 8.70 18.88 -4.13
C ALA A 93 10.08 18.57 -4.73
N LEU A 94 10.25 17.42 -5.41
CA LEU A 94 11.57 16.91 -5.74
C LEU A 94 12.18 17.62 -6.97
N SER A 95 11.39 18.30 -7.79
CA SER A 95 11.86 19.12 -8.92
C SER A 95 12.83 20.23 -8.48
N THR A 96 12.77 20.63 -7.20
CA THR A 96 13.74 21.56 -6.58
C THR A 96 15.19 21.03 -6.62
N PHE A 97 15.38 19.72 -6.78
CA PHE A 97 16.67 19.06 -6.83
C PHE A 97 16.96 18.48 -8.22
N PRO A 98 17.55 19.25 -9.18
CA PRO A 98 17.72 18.80 -10.56
C PRO A 98 18.54 17.50 -10.72
N ARG A 99 19.46 17.22 -9.79
CA ARG A 99 20.35 16.04 -9.84
C ARG A 99 19.85 14.87 -8.99
N ALA A 100 19.09 15.10 -7.91
CA ALA A 100 18.70 14.09 -6.97
C ALA A 100 17.18 13.76 -7.01
N GLY A 101 16.35 14.69 -7.47
CA GLY A 101 14.90 14.57 -7.41
C GLY A 101 14.34 13.47 -8.32
N TRP A 102 14.69 13.50 -9.62
CA TRP A 102 14.21 12.47 -10.54
C TRP A 102 14.77 11.06 -10.24
N PRO A 103 16.07 10.89 -9.81
CA PRO A 103 16.54 9.57 -9.40
C PRO A 103 15.83 9.03 -8.17
N ALA A 104 15.46 9.89 -7.19
CA ALA A 104 14.70 9.47 -6.02
C ALA A 104 13.27 9.03 -6.38
N ALA A 105 12.59 9.78 -7.26
CA ALA A 105 11.29 9.39 -7.78
C ALA A 105 11.35 8.08 -8.57
N PHE A 106 12.37 7.90 -9.41
CA PHE A 106 12.60 6.66 -10.14
C PHE A 106 12.93 5.49 -9.21
N LEU A 107 13.74 5.71 -8.17
CA LEU A 107 14.05 4.69 -7.17
C LEU A 107 12.79 4.18 -6.48
N PHE A 108 11.86 5.07 -6.11
CA PHE A 108 10.57 4.69 -5.54
C PHE A 108 9.79 3.78 -6.50
N LEU A 109 9.66 4.19 -7.77
CA LEU A 109 9.00 3.39 -8.80
C LEU A 109 9.68 2.03 -8.97
N ALA A 110 10.99 2.00 -9.15
CA ALA A 110 11.76 0.78 -9.38
C ALA A 110 11.63 -0.21 -8.21
N CYS A 111 11.77 0.26 -6.96
CA CYS A 111 11.58 -0.57 -5.77
C CYS A 111 10.14 -1.10 -5.65
N GLY A 112 9.13 -0.29 -6.01
CA GLY A 112 7.74 -0.70 -6.05
C GLY A 112 7.48 -1.82 -7.07
N VAL A 113 7.99 -1.66 -8.30
CA VAL A 113 7.86 -2.67 -9.37
C VAL A 113 8.61 -3.96 -9.02
N LEU A 114 9.85 -3.86 -8.50
CA LEU A 114 10.60 -5.02 -8.03
C LEU A 114 9.86 -5.79 -6.94
N ARG A 115 9.21 -5.07 -6.03
CA ARG A 115 8.36 -5.67 -5.00
C ARG A 115 7.18 -6.40 -5.59
N LEU A 116 6.46 -5.83 -6.57
CA LEU A 116 5.34 -6.48 -7.27
C LEU A 116 5.80 -7.75 -7.97
N ALA A 117 6.91 -7.68 -8.70
CA ALA A 117 7.50 -8.84 -9.38
C ALA A 117 7.85 -9.96 -8.39
N ARG A 118 8.52 -9.63 -7.27
CA ARG A 118 8.83 -10.58 -6.20
C ARG A 118 7.57 -11.22 -5.62
N PHE A 119 6.53 -10.44 -5.36
CA PHE A 119 5.27 -10.93 -4.81
C PHE A 119 4.58 -11.90 -5.79
N ASN A 120 4.56 -11.59 -7.08
CA ASN A 120 3.95 -12.43 -8.10
C ASN A 120 4.66 -13.80 -8.23
N VAL A 121 5.99 -13.82 -8.20
CA VAL A 121 6.77 -15.06 -8.22
C VAL A 121 6.51 -15.89 -6.95
N GLN A 122 6.38 -15.26 -5.79
CA GLN A 122 6.19 -15.95 -4.52
C GLN A 122 4.75 -16.39 -4.23
N ARG A 123 3.77 -15.94 -5.00
CA ARG A 123 2.34 -16.25 -4.80
C ARG A 123 2.04 -17.75 -4.75
N HIS A 124 2.84 -18.57 -5.41
CA HIS A 124 2.66 -20.03 -5.50
C HIS A 124 3.47 -20.82 -4.47
N VAL A 125 4.35 -20.20 -3.68
CA VAL A 125 5.38 -20.91 -2.88
C VAL A 125 5.31 -20.59 -1.38
N VAL A 126 4.75 -19.45 -0.96
CA VAL A 126 4.87 -18.98 0.44
C VAL A 126 3.53 -18.87 1.14
N ASP A 127 3.47 -19.39 2.37
CA ASP A 127 2.36 -19.23 3.33
C ASP A 127 1.99 -17.75 3.52
N ALA A 128 0.71 -17.43 3.26
CA ALA A 128 0.13 -16.07 3.17
C ALA A 128 0.10 -15.28 4.49
N ARG A 129 0.82 -15.71 5.53
CA ARG A 129 0.73 -15.13 6.88
C ARG A 129 1.56 -13.86 7.09
N PHE A 130 2.60 -13.62 6.30
CA PHE A 130 3.47 -12.45 6.49
C PHE A 130 3.81 -11.81 5.15
N PHE A 131 3.50 -10.52 5.03
CA PHE A 131 4.01 -9.70 3.93
C PHE A 131 5.43 -9.23 4.26
N VAL A 132 6.37 -9.49 3.35
CA VAL A 132 7.74 -9.02 3.45
C VAL A 132 7.87 -7.71 2.70
N GLY A 133 8.29 -6.65 3.36
CA GLY A 133 8.40 -5.29 2.83
C GLY A 133 7.10 -4.49 2.83
N LEU A 134 7.23 -3.15 2.71
CA LEU A 134 6.11 -2.22 2.66
C LEU A 134 5.27 -2.46 1.38
N ALA A 135 3.94 -2.51 1.50
CA ALA A 135 3.06 -2.63 0.35
C ALA A 135 3.16 -1.40 -0.56
N ILE A 136 3.18 -1.58 -1.91
CA ILE A 136 3.26 -0.46 -2.85
C ILE A 136 2.08 0.51 -2.70
N PRO A 137 0.81 0.05 -2.48
CA PRO A 137 -0.29 0.97 -2.18
C PRO A 137 -0.08 1.76 -0.87
N ALA A 138 0.61 1.18 0.11
CA ALA A 138 0.89 1.88 1.37
C ALA A 138 1.96 2.98 1.21
N GLY A 139 3.00 2.73 0.42
CA GLY A 139 3.98 3.75 0.06
C GLY A 139 3.34 4.89 -0.75
N ALA A 140 2.48 4.56 -1.71
CA ALA A 140 1.69 5.51 -2.47
C ALA A 140 0.76 6.35 -1.57
N ALA A 141 0.04 5.68 -0.65
CA ALA A 141 -0.83 6.34 0.31
C ALA A 141 -0.07 7.29 1.23
N GLN A 142 1.17 6.96 1.63
CA GLN A 142 1.99 7.85 2.45
C GLN A 142 2.36 9.13 1.70
N ILE A 143 2.77 9.04 0.43
CA ILE A 143 3.07 10.21 -0.40
C ILE A 143 1.79 11.03 -0.60
N ALA A 144 0.68 10.39 -1.00
CA ALA A 144 -0.60 11.06 -1.20
C ALA A 144 -1.10 11.74 0.08
N ALA A 145 -0.97 11.11 1.24
CA ALA A 145 -1.40 11.66 2.52
C ALA A 145 -0.65 12.95 2.88
N ILE A 146 0.66 13.00 2.62
CA ILE A 146 1.46 14.20 2.87
C ILE A 146 1.06 15.32 1.92
N VAL A 147 0.93 15.03 0.62
CA VAL A 147 0.54 16.03 -0.36
C VAL A 147 -0.89 16.51 -0.12
N PHE A 148 -1.79 15.64 0.35
CA PHE A 148 -3.15 16.02 0.72
C PHE A 148 -3.18 16.94 1.95
N ALA A 149 -2.33 16.67 2.96
CA ALA A 149 -2.23 17.50 4.15
C ALA A 149 -1.52 18.84 3.87
N PHE A 150 -0.59 18.87 2.91
CA PHE A 150 0.20 20.04 2.55
C PHE A 150 0.22 20.20 1.02
N PRO A 151 -0.87 20.67 0.39
CA PRO A 151 -0.97 20.69 -1.07
C PRO A 151 -0.05 21.72 -1.73
N GLU A 152 0.38 22.74 -0.99
CA GLU A 152 1.32 23.73 -1.51
C GLU A 152 2.74 23.16 -1.57
N PRO A 153 3.48 23.39 -2.67
CA PRO A 153 4.87 22.99 -2.78
C PRO A 153 5.73 23.55 -1.64
N PRO A 154 6.70 22.78 -1.13
CA PRO A 154 7.60 23.24 -0.09
C PRO A 154 8.33 24.51 -0.49
N THR A 155 8.20 25.57 0.29
CA THR A 155 8.89 26.85 0.07
C THR A 155 10.33 26.80 0.57
N GLU A 156 10.56 26.10 1.68
CA GLU A 156 11.86 25.98 2.30
C GLU A 156 12.60 24.73 1.81
N ARG A 157 13.88 24.91 1.49
CA ARG A 157 14.72 23.83 0.96
C ARG A 157 14.82 22.61 1.90
N TRP A 158 14.81 22.83 3.22
CA TRP A 158 14.87 21.75 4.20
C TRP A 158 13.62 20.86 4.17
N GLN A 159 12.44 21.45 3.90
CA GLN A 159 11.19 20.68 3.74
C GLN A 159 11.29 19.75 2.52
N ALA A 160 11.76 20.26 1.39
CA ALA A 160 11.99 19.45 0.20
C ALA A 160 13.04 18.33 0.43
N VAL A 161 14.07 18.57 1.26
CA VAL A 161 15.04 17.55 1.67
C VAL A 161 14.38 16.46 2.51
N LEU A 162 13.45 16.80 3.41
CA LEU A 162 12.68 15.82 4.20
C LEU A 162 11.81 14.94 3.29
N VAL A 163 11.16 15.53 2.29
CA VAL A 163 10.37 14.79 1.29
C VAL A 163 11.27 13.84 0.50
N LEU A 164 12.43 14.30 0.04
CA LEU A 164 13.40 13.47 -0.68
C LEU A 164 13.86 12.30 0.19
N ALA A 165 14.22 12.56 1.44
CA ALA A 165 14.62 11.51 2.37
C ALA A 165 13.48 10.51 2.60
N LEU A 166 12.24 10.98 2.76
CA LEU A 166 11.06 10.12 2.94
C LEU A 166 10.85 9.22 1.72
N VAL A 167 10.87 9.77 0.49
CA VAL A 167 10.68 8.99 -0.75
C VAL A 167 11.74 7.89 -0.87
N VAL A 168 13.00 8.21 -0.56
CA VAL A 168 14.09 7.22 -0.54
C VAL A 168 13.86 6.17 0.54
N VAL A 169 13.46 6.55 1.75
CA VAL A 169 13.15 5.61 2.84
C VAL A 169 11.99 4.68 2.44
N LEU A 170 10.92 5.21 1.85
CA LEU A 170 9.79 4.41 1.37
C LEU A 170 10.23 3.40 0.32
N ALA A 171 11.08 3.80 -0.64
CA ALA A 171 11.66 2.92 -1.65
C ALA A 171 12.42 1.75 -0.99
N PHE A 172 13.29 2.03 -0.03
CA PHE A 172 14.02 0.98 0.69
C PHE A 172 13.10 0.10 1.56
N LEU A 173 12.06 0.66 2.18
CA LEU A 173 11.09 -0.12 2.95
C LEU A 173 10.32 -1.11 2.07
N MET A 174 10.04 -0.81 0.81
CA MET A 174 9.37 -1.71 -0.13
C MET A 174 10.22 -2.96 -0.43
N VAL A 175 11.53 -2.82 -0.59
CA VAL A 175 12.45 -3.94 -0.88
C VAL A 175 12.95 -4.63 0.38
N SER A 176 12.78 -4.00 1.56
CA SER A 176 13.25 -4.53 2.84
C SER A 176 12.61 -5.87 3.20
N THR A 177 13.24 -6.58 4.13
CA THR A 177 12.74 -7.84 4.69
C THR A 177 11.90 -7.65 5.95
N PHE A 178 11.47 -6.41 6.25
CA PHE A 178 10.62 -6.14 7.40
C PHE A 178 9.26 -6.82 7.25
N ARG A 179 8.81 -7.49 8.34
CA ARG A 179 7.53 -8.18 8.36
C ARG A 179 6.44 -7.21 8.79
N TYR A 180 5.56 -6.86 7.86
CA TYR A 180 4.36 -6.09 8.18
C TYR A 180 3.23 -7.03 8.60
N ARG A 181 2.53 -6.70 9.68
CA ARG A 181 1.36 -7.47 10.12
C ARG A 181 0.24 -7.34 9.09
N SER A 182 -0.22 -8.47 8.60
CA SER A 182 -1.44 -8.52 7.79
C SER A 182 -2.66 -8.30 8.71
N PHE A 183 -3.52 -7.33 8.39
CA PHE A 183 -4.81 -7.12 9.09
C PHE A 183 -5.84 -8.24 8.83
N LYS A 184 -5.45 -9.33 8.15
CA LYS A 184 -6.34 -10.46 7.82
C LYS A 184 -6.86 -11.24 9.04
N GLY A 185 -6.32 -11.05 10.23
CA GLY A 185 -6.65 -11.78 11.46
C GLY A 185 -7.63 -11.07 12.40
N VAL A 186 -8.19 -9.91 12.02
CA VAL A 186 -9.21 -9.24 12.83
C VAL A 186 -10.56 -9.94 12.61
N ASP A 187 -10.88 -10.86 13.50
CA ASP A 187 -12.13 -11.62 13.50
C ASP A 187 -13.28 -10.70 13.95
N LEU A 188 -13.88 -10.00 12.97
CA LEU A 188 -15.03 -9.11 13.18
C LEU A 188 -16.32 -9.84 13.60
N ARG A 189 -16.28 -11.20 13.70
CA ARG A 189 -17.41 -12.03 14.11
C ARG A 189 -17.57 -12.18 15.62
N ARG A 190 -16.54 -11.88 16.42
CA ARG A 190 -16.62 -11.95 17.87
C ARG A 190 -17.48 -10.80 18.37
N ARG A 191 -18.62 -11.13 19.03
CA ARG A 191 -19.62 -10.29 19.72
C ARG A 191 -19.28 -8.78 19.66
N ARG A 192 -19.96 -8.06 18.77
CA ARG A 192 -19.86 -6.60 18.67
C ARG A 192 -20.37 -5.99 19.97
N SER A 193 -19.46 -5.67 20.87
CA SER A 193 -19.80 -4.84 22.03
C SER A 193 -20.22 -3.46 21.52
N TYR A 194 -21.21 -2.83 22.14
CA TYR A 194 -21.60 -1.44 21.85
C TYR A 194 -20.40 -0.50 21.90
N ILE A 195 -19.41 -0.78 22.74
CA ILE A 195 -18.12 -0.05 22.81
C ILE A 195 -17.38 -0.08 21.48
N THR A 196 -17.39 -1.20 20.77
CA THR A 196 -16.75 -1.31 19.44
C THR A 196 -17.48 -0.45 18.40
N LEU A 197 -18.83 -0.43 18.44
CA LEU A 197 -19.61 0.43 17.54
C LEU A 197 -19.37 1.91 17.82
N VAL A 198 -19.37 2.31 19.08
CA VAL A 198 -19.05 3.68 19.50
C VAL A 198 -17.63 4.05 19.11
N GLY A 199 -16.64 3.16 19.29
CA GLY A 199 -15.27 3.37 18.87
C GLY A 199 -15.13 3.57 17.34
N ILE A 200 -15.86 2.77 16.55
CA ILE A 200 -15.89 2.93 15.08
C ILE A 200 -16.56 4.26 14.70
N ALA A 201 -17.69 4.62 15.32
CA ALA A 201 -18.36 5.88 15.05
C ALA A 201 -17.49 7.09 15.41
N LEU A 202 -16.82 7.05 16.57
CA LEU A 202 -15.90 8.09 17.00
C LEU A 202 -14.69 8.21 16.06
N PHE A 203 -14.16 7.06 15.58
CA PHE A 203 -13.09 7.04 14.59
C PHE A 203 -13.52 7.70 13.28
N PHE A 204 -14.72 7.36 12.76
CA PHE A 204 -15.24 8.02 11.55
C PHE A 204 -15.51 9.51 11.76
N LEU A 205 -16.01 9.90 12.93
CA LEU A 205 -16.22 11.30 13.28
C LEU A 205 -14.88 12.07 13.30
N LEU A 206 -13.84 11.49 13.90
CA LEU A 206 -12.49 12.06 13.94
C LEU A 206 -11.92 12.24 12.53
N VAL A 207 -12.06 11.20 11.68
CA VAL A 207 -11.60 11.25 10.28
C VAL A 207 -12.38 12.30 9.48
N ALA A 208 -13.70 12.41 9.71
CA ALA A 208 -14.54 13.38 9.03
C ALA A 208 -14.28 14.83 9.48
N SER A 209 -13.91 15.04 10.77
CA SER A 209 -13.63 16.39 11.28
C SER A 209 -12.28 16.94 10.82
N HIS A 210 -11.27 16.09 10.68
CA HIS A 210 -9.92 16.45 10.24
C HIS A 210 -9.35 15.40 9.26
N PRO A 211 -9.86 15.35 8.01
CA PRO A 211 -9.50 14.28 7.07
C PRO A 211 -8.01 14.29 6.72
N GLU A 212 -7.43 15.47 6.56
CA GLU A 212 -6.01 15.64 6.18
C GLU A 212 -5.06 15.06 7.25
N GLY A 213 -5.24 15.47 8.50
CA GLY A 213 -4.43 14.99 9.62
C GLY A 213 -4.65 13.50 9.92
N SER A 214 -5.89 13.04 9.82
CA SER A 214 -6.24 11.64 10.11
C SER A 214 -5.66 10.67 9.08
N VAL A 215 -5.76 11.00 7.78
CA VAL A 215 -5.20 10.20 6.70
C VAL A 215 -3.67 10.16 6.80
N LEU A 216 -3.05 11.30 7.09
CA LEU A 216 -1.60 11.38 7.29
C LEU A 216 -1.15 10.56 8.50
N ALA A 217 -1.85 10.66 9.63
CA ALA A 217 -1.53 9.89 10.84
C ALA A 217 -1.65 8.38 10.61
N LEU A 218 -2.73 7.93 9.95
CA LEU A 218 -2.95 6.51 9.63
C LEU A 218 -1.88 5.95 8.69
N ALA A 219 -1.55 6.68 7.61
CA ALA A 219 -0.53 6.27 6.67
C ALA A 219 0.86 6.20 7.34
N SER A 220 1.19 7.20 8.16
CA SER A 220 2.46 7.26 8.88
C SER A 220 2.58 6.16 9.94
N LEU A 221 1.51 5.91 10.72
CA LEU A 221 1.46 4.83 11.70
C LEU A 221 1.67 3.46 11.05
N TYR A 222 1.03 3.23 9.89
CA TYR A 222 1.22 1.98 9.16
C TYR A 222 2.65 1.85 8.62
N THR A 223 3.20 2.90 8.02
CA THR A 223 4.56 2.91 7.47
C THR A 223 5.61 2.63 8.54
N VAL A 224 5.47 3.25 9.72
CA VAL A 224 6.41 3.10 10.84
C VAL A 224 6.21 1.77 11.60
N SER A 225 5.05 1.15 11.54
CA SER A 225 4.74 -0.10 12.25
C SER A 225 5.69 -1.26 11.91
N GLY A 226 6.13 -1.37 10.66
CA GLY A 226 7.06 -2.41 10.22
C GLY A 226 8.46 -2.29 10.86
N PRO A 227 9.15 -1.15 10.72
CA PRO A 227 10.43 -0.90 11.38
C PRO A 227 10.35 -1.03 12.91
N LEU A 228 9.27 -0.51 13.54
CA LEU A 228 9.07 -0.63 15.00
C LEU A 228 8.91 -2.09 15.43
N ALA A 229 8.11 -2.88 14.72
CA ALA A 229 7.94 -4.30 15.04
C ALA A 229 9.25 -5.08 14.90
N TRP A 230 10.06 -4.74 13.89
CA TRP A 230 11.39 -5.33 13.72
C TRP A 230 12.34 -4.93 14.85
N ALA A 231 12.42 -3.65 15.19
CA ALA A 231 13.24 -3.15 16.28
C ALA A 231 12.86 -3.79 17.63
N ALA A 232 11.55 -3.86 17.94
CA ALA A 232 11.04 -4.52 19.13
C ALA A 232 11.41 -6.02 19.18
N SER A 233 11.35 -6.72 18.04
CA SER A 233 11.75 -8.14 17.95
C SER A 233 13.25 -8.34 18.12
N ALA A 234 14.07 -7.41 17.61
CA ALA A 234 15.53 -7.44 17.76
C ALA A 234 15.96 -7.19 19.20
N LEU A 235 15.29 -6.26 19.89
CA LEU A 235 15.54 -5.99 21.31
C LEU A 235 15.15 -7.19 22.20
N ARG A 236 14.00 -7.82 21.95
CA ARG A 236 13.59 -9.04 22.69
C ARG A 236 14.55 -10.19 22.53
N ARG A 237 15.15 -10.38 21.33
CA ARG A 237 16.17 -11.41 21.10
C ARG A 237 17.47 -11.16 21.89
N ARG A 238 17.81 -9.90 22.13
CA ARG A 238 18.98 -9.54 22.96
C ARG A 238 18.73 -9.78 24.46
N SER A 239 17.47 -9.69 24.90
CA SER A 239 17.10 -9.87 26.31
C SER A 239 16.95 -11.34 26.72
N HIS A 240 16.81 -12.31 25.78
CA HIS A 240 16.67 -13.74 26.04
C HIS A 240 17.58 -14.55 25.11
N PRO A 241 18.89 -14.65 25.43
CA PRO A 241 19.87 -15.36 24.57
C PRO A 241 19.78 -16.89 24.58
N GLY A 242 18.77 -17.48 25.22
CA GLY A 242 18.81 -18.92 25.57
C GLY A 242 17.57 -19.78 25.25
N GLU A 243 16.53 -19.29 24.60
CA GLU A 243 15.41 -20.16 24.20
C GLU A 243 15.67 -20.77 22.80
N PRO A 244 15.82 -22.14 22.70
CA PRO A 244 15.92 -22.80 21.41
C PRO A 244 14.62 -22.62 20.61
N ARG A 245 14.75 -22.44 19.28
CA ARG A 245 13.62 -22.47 18.36
C ARG A 245 12.86 -23.79 18.55
N ALA A 246 11.57 -23.73 18.81
CA ALA A 246 10.62 -24.86 18.76
C ALA A 246 10.46 -25.48 17.35
N ALA A 247 11.45 -25.34 16.48
CA ALA A 247 11.50 -25.88 15.12
C ALA A 247 12.54 -27.00 14.94
N ASP A 248 13.29 -27.33 15.98
CA ASP A 248 14.36 -28.38 15.93
C ASP A 248 13.98 -29.68 16.69
N GLU A 249 12.69 -29.93 16.92
CA GLU A 249 12.28 -31.29 17.30
C GLU A 249 12.30 -32.17 16.05
N PRO A 250 13.16 -33.23 16.04
CA PRO A 250 13.16 -34.21 14.96
C PRO A 250 11.81 -34.94 14.96
N GLN A 251 11.09 -34.87 13.81
CA GLN A 251 9.89 -35.68 13.62
C GLN A 251 10.26 -37.15 13.81
N PRO A 252 9.53 -37.91 14.63
CA PRO A 252 9.76 -39.35 14.77
C PRO A 252 9.50 -40.03 13.42
N ALA A 253 10.49 -40.78 12.97
CA ALA A 253 10.40 -41.61 11.75
C ALA A 253 9.17 -42.54 11.83
N ARG A 254 8.29 -42.46 10.84
CA ARG A 254 7.33 -43.51 10.50
C ARG A 254 7.47 -43.84 9.03
#